data_1da3883049eded4bb79f2f7c46504ad3
#
_entry.id   1da3883049eded4bb79f2f7c46504ad3
#
_cell.length_a   1.000
_cell.length_b   1.000
_cell.length_c   1.000
_cell.angle_alpha   90.00
_cell.angle_beta   90.00
_cell.angle_gamma   90.00
#
_symmetry.space_group_name_H-M   'P 1'
#
loop_
_entity.id
_entity.type
_entity.pdbx_description
1 polymer ?
#
loop_
_entity_poly.entity_id
_entity_poly.type
_entity_poly.pdbx_seq_one_letter_code
_entity_poly.pdbx_strand_id
1 'polypeptide(L)'
;MNIESDNTIPTIWQGACSNLSQPMKKLKYIAPILIAVACLGLQHAKANQVNYTLTTANDSGLGTGPFGTVNVNLTSITTATITFTAASGYLFVDGGSVAVNVNAAANGWTIGNFFSNGNPVSGDGAGNEDGFGSFNQKVSMQNSSNGASIISFVLTNTSGMWLGAANVLAFNGQNWKVAAHIQIATGLTGFAAGPSGGSVPDGGTTVMLLGAALGALGMARRFLRS
;
A
#
# COMPACT_ATOMS: atom_id res chain seq x y z
N MET A 1 63.36 75.73 -3.29
CA MET A 1 62.00 75.27 -3.50
C MET A 1 61.88 73.92 -2.80
N ASN A 2 61.57 73.94 -1.53
CA ASN A 2 61.48 72.72 -0.68
C ASN A 2 60.07 72.22 -0.77
N ILE A 3 59.92 70.96 -1.13
CA ILE A 3 58.64 70.21 -1.06
C ILE A 3 58.76 69.26 0.10
N GLU A 4 58.12 69.64 1.21
CA GLU A 4 57.91 68.82 2.40
C GLU A 4 56.86 67.77 2.05
N SER A 5 57.21 66.48 2.09
CA SER A 5 56.28 65.36 1.95
C SER A 5 55.71 65.04 3.32
N ASP A 6 54.48 65.44 3.53
CA ASP A 6 53.68 65.08 4.71
C ASP A 6 53.23 63.63 4.55
N ASN A 7 53.78 62.74 5.41
CA ASN A 7 53.54 61.30 5.38
C ASN A 7 52.68 60.94 6.60
N THR A 8 51.42 61.41 6.64
CA THR A 8 50.47 61.08 7.67
C THR A 8 49.71 59.78 7.24
N ILE A 9 50.11 58.62 7.78
CA ILE A 9 49.41 57.38 7.70
C ILE A 9 48.19 57.46 8.60
N PRO A 10 46.96 57.29 8.11
CA PRO A 10 45.78 57.27 8.96
C PRO A 10 45.68 55.94 9.75
N THR A 11 45.64 56.08 11.06
CA THR A 11 45.49 55.06 12.08
C THR A 11 44.01 54.53 12.08
N ILE A 12 43.60 53.76 11.08
CA ILE A 12 42.23 53.23 11.00
C ILE A 12 42.16 51.69 11.02
N TRP A 13 43.20 51.02 11.50
CA TRP A 13 43.22 49.54 11.50
C TRP A 13 43.43 48.88 12.88
N GLN A 14 42.91 49.47 13.96
CA GLN A 14 42.97 48.85 15.28
C GLN A 14 41.61 48.58 15.92
N GLY A 15 40.59 48.23 15.15
CA GLY A 15 39.26 48.03 15.73
C GLY A 15 38.49 46.76 15.28
N ALA A 16 39.11 45.82 14.56
CA ALA A 16 38.33 44.76 13.91
C ALA A 16 38.68 43.29 14.30
N CYS A 17 39.36 43.04 15.40
CA CYS A 17 39.74 41.68 15.80
C CYS A 17 39.25 41.20 17.16
N SER A 18 38.19 41.76 17.73
CA SER A 18 37.77 41.38 19.09
C SER A 18 36.38 40.75 19.20
N ASN A 19 35.73 40.33 18.11
CA ASN A 19 34.38 39.77 18.20
C ASN A 19 34.19 38.39 17.56
N LEU A 20 35.26 37.56 17.46
CA LEU A 20 35.16 36.18 16.97
C LEU A 20 35.06 35.10 18.08
N SER A 21 34.75 35.51 19.31
CA SER A 21 34.53 34.57 20.42
C SER A 21 33.09 34.57 20.94
N GLN A 22 32.12 34.62 20.05
CA GLN A 22 30.75 34.26 20.44
C GLN A 22 30.62 32.73 20.37
N PRO A 23 30.68 32.03 21.52
CA PRO A 23 30.65 30.58 21.49
C PRO A 23 29.26 30.10 21.16
N MET A 24 29.18 29.25 20.17
CA MET A 24 28.31 28.11 19.90
C MET A 24 27.21 27.72 20.91
N LYS A 25 26.69 28.64 21.73
CA LYS A 25 25.53 28.40 22.62
C LYS A 25 24.21 28.21 21.82
N LYS A 26 24.13 28.74 20.60
CA LYS A 26 22.93 28.60 19.73
C LYS A 26 22.86 27.28 19.01
N LEU A 27 23.97 26.55 18.87
CA LEU A 27 23.98 25.24 18.16
C LEU A 27 23.31 24.13 18.97
N LYS A 28 23.24 24.25 20.29
CA LYS A 28 22.58 23.26 21.17
C LYS A 28 21.08 23.14 20.96
N TYR A 29 20.43 24.15 20.39
CA TYR A 29 18.99 24.15 20.15
C TYR A 29 18.62 23.83 18.70
N ILE A 30 19.56 23.93 17.75
CA ILE A 30 19.29 23.65 16.31
C ILE A 30 19.23 22.15 16.06
N ALA A 31 20.07 21.34 16.70
CA ALA A 31 20.08 19.90 16.54
C ALA A 31 18.74 19.22 16.92
N PRO A 32 18.11 19.50 18.09
CA PRO A 32 16.82 18.90 18.44
C PRO A 32 15.67 19.38 17.53
N ILE A 33 15.71 20.60 17.01
CA ILE A 33 14.70 21.12 16.09
C ILE A 33 14.79 20.43 14.74
N LEU A 34 15.99 20.19 14.22
CA LEU A 34 16.21 19.43 12.96
C LEU A 34 15.75 17.98 13.09
N ILE A 35 15.94 17.34 14.24
CA ILE A 35 15.47 15.98 14.51
C ILE A 35 13.93 15.96 14.59
N ALA A 36 13.31 16.94 15.25
CA ALA A 36 11.86 17.04 15.33
C ALA A 36 11.21 17.28 13.96
N VAL A 37 11.80 18.12 13.11
CA VAL A 37 11.33 18.36 11.73
C VAL A 37 11.52 17.13 10.84
N ALA A 38 12.61 16.38 10.98
CA ALA A 38 12.81 15.11 10.28
C ALA A 38 11.79 14.05 10.70
N CYS A 39 11.39 14.00 11.98
CA CYS A 39 10.34 13.10 12.46
C CYS A 39 8.94 13.48 11.99
N LEU A 40 8.64 14.77 11.81
CA LEU A 40 7.35 15.23 11.27
C LEU A 40 7.22 15.03 9.76
N GLY A 41 8.34 14.90 9.04
CA GLY A 41 8.39 14.62 7.60
C GLY A 41 8.31 13.14 7.24
N LEU A 42 8.33 12.21 8.20
CA LEU A 42 8.11 10.79 7.98
C LEU A 42 6.62 10.54 7.71
N GLN A 43 6.18 10.92 6.52
CA GLN A 43 4.91 10.45 5.97
C GLN A 43 4.94 8.92 6.07
N HIS A 44 3.96 8.34 6.73
CA HIS A 44 3.77 6.90 6.74
C HIS A 44 3.80 6.41 5.30
N ALA A 45 4.84 5.69 4.91
CA ALA A 45 4.86 5.01 3.62
C ALA A 45 3.70 4.02 3.64
N LYS A 46 2.59 4.37 2.98
CA LYS A 46 1.44 3.48 2.86
C LYS A 46 1.86 2.36 1.93
N ALA A 47 1.62 1.13 2.34
CA ALA A 47 1.89 -0.02 1.49
C ALA A 47 1.09 0.12 0.19
N ASN A 48 1.78 0.13 -0.95
CA ASN A 48 1.14 0.16 -2.25
C ASN A 48 0.56 -1.19 -2.64
N GLN A 49 0.85 -2.24 -1.87
CA GLN A 49 0.35 -3.60 -2.09
C GLN A 49 -0.20 -4.19 -0.80
N VAL A 50 -1.25 -5.00 -0.95
CA VAL A 50 -1.79 -5.85 0.11
C VAL A 50 -2.22 -7.18 -0.49
N ASN A 51 -1.98 -8.26 0.24
CA ASN A 51 -2.41 -9.60 -0.14
C ASN A 51 -3.52 -10.09 0.79
N TYR A 52 -4.55 -10.65 0.21
CA TYR A 52 -5.59 -11.39 0.91
C TYR A 52 -5.50 -12.86 0.52
N THR A 53 -5.83 -13.76 1.44
CA THR A 53 -5.84 -15.19 1.17
C THR A 53 -7.27 -15.71 1.23
N LEU A 54 -7.69 -16.48 0.23
CA LEU A 54 -8.97 -17.18 0.23
C LEU A 54 -8.84 -18.40 1.15
N THR A 55 -9.39 -18.31 2.36
CA THR A 55 -9.19 -19.34 3.41
C THR A 55 -10.45 -20.08 3.81
N THR A 56 -11.63 -19.50 3.53
CA THR A 56 -12.91 -20.05 3.94
C THR A 56 -13.69 -20.48 2.71
N ALA A 57 -14.13 -21.71 2.67
CA ALA A 57 -15.01 -22.22 1.62
C ALA A 57 -16.44 -22.43 2.16
N ASN A 58 -17.43 -22.34 1.27
CA ASN A 58 -18.83 -22.64 1.58
C ASN A 58 -19.15 -24.14 1.54
N ASP A 59 -18.28 -24.95 0.91
CA ASP A 59 -18.42 -26.40 0.80
C ASP A 59 -17.17 -27.10 1.35
N SER A 60 -17.36 -28.00 2.31
CA SER A 60 -16.28 -28.79 2.92
C SER A 60 -15.61 -29.78 1.95
N GLY A 61 -16.29 -30.16 0.86
CA GLY A 61 -15.75 -31.02 -0.18
C GLY A 61 -14.61 -30.38 -0.97
N LEU A 62 -14.48 -29.05 -0.93
CA LEU A 62 -13.35 -28.32 -1.52
C LEU A 62 -12.02 -28.51 -0.73
N GLY A 63 -12.08 -29.14 0.45
CA GLY A 63 -10.91 -29.36 1.30
C GLY A 63 -10.60 -28.19 2.23
N THR A 64 -9.39 -28.19 2.75
CA THR A 64 -8.89 -27.13 3.64
C THR A 64 -8.01 -26.16 2.86
N GLY A 65 -8.32 -24.84 2.93
CA GLY A 65 -7.55 -23.80 2.25
C GLY A 65 -6.04 -23.80 2.61
N PRO A 66 -5.24 -22.93 2.02
CA PRO A 66 -5.67 -21.80 1.19
C PRO A 66 -6.10 -22.20 -0.21
N PHE A 67 -7.15 -21.57 -0.71
CA PHE A 67 -7.72 -21.81 -2.05
C PHE A 67 -7.11 -20.90 -3.11
N GLY A 68 -6.52 -19.79 -2.70
CA GLY A 68 -5.88 -18.82 -3.56
C GLY A 68 -5.47 -17.56 -2.82
N THR A 69 -4.89 -16.63 -3.55
CA THR A 69 -4.48 -15.31 -3.05
C THR A 69 -5.02 -14.21 -3.94
N VAL A 70 -5.22 -13.03 -3.36
CA VAL A 70 -5.64 -11.83 -4.06
C VAL A 70 -4.68 -10.71 -3.73
N ASN A 71 -3.90 -10.28 -4.74
CA ASN A 71 -3.03 -9.12 -4.63
C ASN A 71 -3.78 -7.87 -5.05
N VAL A 72 -3.74 -6.84 -4.23
CA VAL A 72 -4.21 -5.50 -4.54
C VAL A 72 -2.99 -4.60 -4.64
N ASN A 73 -2.69 -4.13 -5.83
CA ASN A 73 -1.57 -3.24 -6.11
C ASN A 73 -2.09 -1.84 -6.49
N LEU A 74 -1.93 -0.88 -5.59
CA LEU A 74 -2.31 0.51 -5.82
C LEU A 74 -1.22 1.18 -6.68
N THR A 75 -1.49 1.35 -7.97
CA THR A 75 -0.56 1.94 -8.95
C THR A 75 -0.60 3.46 -8.98
N SER A 76 -1.73 4.06 -8.55
CA SER A 76 -1.89 5.49 -8.27
C SER A 76 -2.94 5.68 -7.18
N ILE A 77 -3.11 6.90 -6.68
CA ILE A 77 -4.13 7.19 -5.65
C ILE A 77 -5.58 6.90 -6.10
N THR A 78 -5.81 6.72 -7.41
CA THR A 78 -7.13 6.42 -7.99
C THR A 78 -7.15 5.08 -8.74
N THR A 79 -6.02 4.41 -8.94
CA THR A 79 -5.95 3.23 -9.80
C THR A 79 -5.29 2.07 -9.07
N ALA A 80 -5.93 0.90 -9.08
CA ALA A 80 -5.41 -0.33 -8.49
C ALA A 80 -5.55 -1.50 -9.45
N THR A 81 -4.51 -2.34 -9.53
CA THR A 81 -4.57 -3.65 -10.19
C THR A 81 -4.93 -4.70 -9.15
N ILE A 82 -5.94 -5.49 -9.43
CA ILE A 82 -6.37 -6.62 -8.62
C ILE A 82 -5.97 -7.89 -9.35
N THR A 83 -5.29 -8.80 -8.67
CA THR A 83 -4.87 -10.09 -9.25
C THR A 83 -5.26 -11.22 -8.32
N PHE A 84 -6.11 -12.10 -8.81
CA PHE A 84 -6.45 -13.37 -8.17
C PHE A 84 -5.53 -14.45 -8.70
N THR A 85 -4.97 -15.27 -7.82
CA THR A 85 -4.15 -16.43 -8.15
C THR A 85 -4.69 -17.63 -7.39
N ALA A 86 -5.14 -18.65 -8.08
CA ALA A 86 -5.61 -19.89 -7.48
C ALA A 86 -4.43 -20.67 -6.87
N ALA A 87 -4.67 -21.33 -5.76
CA ALA A 87 -3.69 -22.25 -5.19
C ALA A 87 -3.54 -23.50 -6.09
N SER A 88 -2.43 -24.22 -5.94
CA SER A 88 -2.20 -25.45 -6.69
C SER A 88 -3.35 -26.45 -6.49
N GLY A 89 -3.86 -26.99 -7.57
CA GLY A 89 -5.00 -27.91 -7.58
C GLY A 89 -6.39 -27.25 -7.65
N TYR A 90 -6.44 -25.91 -7.70
CA TYR A 90 -7.68 -25.15 -7.85
C TYR A 90 -7.67 -24.31 -9.14
N LEU A 91 -8.85 -24.05 -9.66
CA LEU A 91 -9.08 -23.13 -10.79
C LEU A 91 -10.26 -22.22 -10.44
N PHE A 92 -10.23 -21.00 -10.91
CA PHE A 92 -11.41 -20.13 -10.97
C PHE A 92 -12.28 -20.56 -12.12
N VAL A 93 -13.61 -20.64 -11.91
CA VAL A 93 -14.55 -21.13 -12.92
C VAL A 93 -15.71 -20.15 -13.12
N ASP A 94 -16.51 -20.37 -14.14
CA ASP A 94 -17.67 -19.54 -14.48
C ASP A 94 -18.72 -19.49 -13.35
N GLY A 95 -19.67 -18.55 -13.46
CA GLY A 95 -20.70 -18.33 -12.44
C GLY A 95 -20.32 -17.41 -11.30
N GLY A 96 -19.54 -16.36 -11.60
CA GLY A 96 -18.99 -15.42 -10.60
C GLY A 96 -17.56 -15.76 -10.26
N SER A 97 -16.70 -15.82 -11.28
CA SER A 97 -15.34 -16.34 -11.17
C SER A 97 -14.54 -15.69 -10.05
N VAL A 98 -14.65 -14.36 -9.90
CA VAL A 98 -14.06 -13.61 -8.77
C VAL A 98 -14.91 -12.39 -8.44
N ALA A 99 -14.92 -12.00 -7.17
CA ALA A 99 -15.70 -10.88 -6.67
C ALA A 99 -14.90 -10.04 -5.67
N VAL A 100 -15.12 -8.74 -5.70
CA VAL A 100 -14.53 -7.78 -4.77
C VAL A 100 -15.57 -6.78 -4.29
N ASN A 101 -15.39 -6.27 -3.07
CA ASN A 101 -16.19 -5.16 -2.59
C ASN A 101 -15.36 -3.87 -2.63
N VAL A 102 -15.52 -3.10 -3.72
CA VAL A 102 -14.76 -1.87 -3.99
C VAL A 102 -15.12 -0.80 -2.97
N ASN A 103 -14.13 -0.18 -2.37
CA ASN A 103 -14.29 0.94 -1.43
C ASN A 103 -14.33 2.27 -2.20
N ALA A 104 -15.48 2.57 -2.79
CA ALA A 104 -15.77 3.82 -3.47
C ALA A 104 -17.28 4.14 -3.32
N ALA A 105 -17.69 5.37 -3.63
CA ALA A 105 -19.11 5.73 -3.69
C ALA A 105 -19.83 4.85 -4.75
N ALA A 106 -21.13 4.66 -4.59
CA ALA A 106 -21.91 3.91 -5.58
C ALA A 106 -21.73 4.52 -6.97
N ASN A 107 -21.40 3.68 -7.97
CA ASN A 107 -21.04 4.10 -9.33
C ASN A 107 -19.80 5.03 -9.41
N GLY A 108 -19.01 5.09 -8.36
CA GLY A 108 -17.81 5.92 -8.25
C GLY A 108 -16.52 5.23 -8.69
N TRP A 109 -16.61 4.13 -9.44
CA TRP A 109 -15.44 3.45 -10.02
C TRP A 109 -15.77 2.89 -11.40
N THR A 110 -14.69 2.62 -12.16
CA THR A 110 -14.75 1.84 -13.40
C THR A 110 -13.83 0.62 -13.29
N ILE A 111 -14.11 -0.39 -14.09
CA ILE A 111 -13.34 -1.62 -14.17
C ILE A 111 -12.95 -1.90 -15.63
N GLY A 112 -11.74 -2.39 -15.85
CA GLY A 112 -11.24 -2.69 -17.20
C GLY A 112 -9.90 -3.41 -17.17
N ASN A 113 -9.24 -3.47 -18.33
CA ASN A 113 -7.95 -4.15 -18.51
C ASN A 113 -7.97 -5.59 -17.97
N PHE A 114 -8.98 -6.33 -18.39
CA PHE A 114 -9.19 -7.71 -17.98
C PHE A 114 -8.12 -8.64 -18.55
N PHE A 115 -7.62 -9.53 -17.71
CA PHE A 115 -6.73 -10.62 -18.09
C PHE A 115 -7.16 -11.91 -17.40
N SER A 116 -7.09 -13.02 -18.12
CA SER A 116 -7.22 -14.38 -17.61
C SER A 116 -6.30 -15.30 -18.39
N ASN A 117 -5.66 -16.24 -17.74
CA ASN A 117 -4.89 -17.30 -18.41
C ASN A 117 -5.76 -18.52 -18.81
N GLY A 118 -7.08 -18.41 -18.62
CA GLY A 118 -8.10 -19.35 -19.11
C GLY A 118 -9.03 -18.67 -20.12
N ASN A 119 -10.34 -18.82 -19.91
CA ASN A 119 -11.33 -18.15 -20.74
C ASN A 119 -11.33 -16.62 -20.55
N PRO A 120 -11.72 -15.84 -21.57
CA PRO A 120 -11.91 -14.42 -21.43
C PRO A 120 -12.85 -14.06 -20.27
N VAL A 121 -12.57 -12.96 -19.58
CA VAL A 121 -13.36 -12.46 -18.46
C VAL A 121 -13.87 -11.05 -18.75
N SER A 122 -14.99 -10.69 -18.12
CA SER A 122 -15.58 -9.35 -18.16
C SER A 122 -16.17 -8.96 -16.83
N GLY A 123 -16.36 -7.66 -16.62
CA GLY A 123 -17.06 -7.14 -15.44
C GLY A 123 -18.56 -7.42 -15.52
N ASP A 124 -19.13 -7.94 -14.45
CA ASP A 124 -20.53 -8.35 -14.32
C ASP A 124 -21.35 -7.44 -13.41
N GLY A 125 -20.72 -6.37 -12.88
CA GLY A 125 -21.33 -5.49 -11.88
C GLY A 125 -21.50 -6.15 -10.52
N ALA A 126 -22.52 -5.74 -9.76
CA ALA A 126 -22.78 -6.29 -8.43
C ALA A 126 -23.43 -7.68 -8.51
N GLY A 127 -23.17 -8.53 -7.53
CA GLY A 127 -23.81 -9.83 -7.44
C GLY A 127 -23.50 -10.58 -6.15
N ASN A 128 -24.22 -11.67 -5.94
CA ASN A 128 -24.04 -12.52 -4.76
C ASN A 128 -23.04 -13.64 -5.04
N GLU A 129 -22.22 -13.96 -4.06
CA GLU A 129 -21.38 -15.14 -4.00
C GLU A 129 -21.90 -16.06 -2.90
N ASP A 130 -22.22 -17.30 -3.26
CA ASP A 130 -22.94 -18.22 -2.37
C ASP A 130 -22.17 -18.48 -1.07
N GLY A 131 -22.86 -18.28 0.06
CA GLY A 131 -22.28 -18.36 1.40
C GLY A 131 -21.53 -17.11 1.88
N PHE A 132 -21.20 -16.13 0.98
CA PHE A 132 -20.37 -14.98 1.30
C PHE A 132 -21.05 -13.63 1.07
N GLY A 133 -22.29 -13.64 0.58
CA GLY A 133 -23.12 -12.45 0.40
C GLY A 133 -22.80 -11.65 -0.86
N SER A 134 -23.34 -10.44 -0.90
CA SER A 134 -23.25 -9.59 -2.09
C SER A 134 -21.95 -8.79 -2.11
N PHE A 135 -21.36 -8.75 -3.29
CA PHE A 135 -20.22 -7.90 -3.64
C PHE A 135 -20.65 -6.84 -4.65
N ASN A 136 -20.04 -5.69 -4.62
CA ASN A 136 -20.43 -4.60 -5.53
C ASN A 136 -19.76 -4.68 -6.90
N GLN A 137 -18.77 -5.58 -7.08
CA GLN A 137 -18.15 -5.86 -8.37
C GLN A 137 -17.77 -7.33 -8.49
N LYS A 138 -18.31 -7.97 -9.52
CA LYS A 138 -17.94 -9.32 -9.97
C LYS A 138 -17.21 -9.25 -11.30
N VAL A 139 -16.38 -10.26 -11.55
CA VAL A 139 -15.76 -10.54 -12.84
C VAL A 139 -16.01 -12.01 -13.15
N SER A 140 -16.65 -12.27 -14.29
CA SER A 140 -17.05 -13.61 -14.70
C SER A 140 -16.38 -14.01 -16.00
N MET A 141 -16.09 -15.30 -16.15
CA MET A 141 -15.71 -15.89 -17.43
C MET A 141 -16.88 -15.87 -18.39
N GLN A 142 -16.57 -15.71 -19.68
CA GLN A 142 -17.59 -15.66 -20.72
C GLN A 142 -18.06 -17.04 -21.16
N ASN A 143 -17.36 -18.09 -20.79
CA ASN A 143 -17.80 -19.48 -20.98
C ASN A 143 -17.15 -20.40 -19.93
N SER A 144 -17.74 -21.55 -19.69
CA SER A 144 -17.39 -22.48 -18.62
C SER A 144 -16.43 -23.60 -19.02
N SER A 145 -15.90 -23.62 -20.26
CA SER A 145 -15.15 -24.77 -20.75
C SER A 145 -13.76 -24.96 -20.14
N ASN A 146 -13.12 -23.89 -19.72
CA ASN A 146 -11.79 -23.95 -19.10
C ASN A 146 -11.70 -22.96 -17.92
N GLY A 147 -11.29 -23.44 -16.75
CA GLY A 147 -10.97 -22.59 -15.61
C GLY A 147 -9.69 -21.78 -15.83
N ALA A 148 -9.47 -20.79 -14.99
CA ALA A 148 -8.26 -19.98 -14.95
C ALA A 148 -7.56 -20.13 -13.61
N SER A 149 -6.24 -20.15 -13.59
CA SER A 149 -5.48 -20.04 -12.35
C SER A 149 -5.11 -18.60 -12.01
N ILE A 150 -5.24 -17.67 -12.97
CA ILE A 150 -5.00 -16.25 -12.77
C ILE A 150 -6.09 -15.44 -13.44
N ILE A 151 -6.67 -14.49 -12.69
CA ILE A 151 -7.59 -13.47 -13.21
C ILE A 151 -7.10 -12.13 -12.67
N SER A 152 -6.96 -11.13 -13.54
CA SER A 152 -6.65 -9.76 -13.10
C SER A 152 -7.47 -8.73 -13.85
N PHE A 153 -7.64 -7.58 -13.21
CA PHE A 153 -8.33 -6.41 -13.75
C PHE A 153 -7.86 -5.13 -13.05
N VAL A 154 -8.17 -4.00 -13.64
CA VAL A 154 -7.87 -2.68 -13.10
C VAL A 154 -9.15 -2.01 -12.62
N LEU A 155 -9.12 -1.50 -11.40
CA LEU A 155 -10.12 -0.61 -10.83
C LEU A 155 -9.63 0.84 -10.89
N THR A 156 -10.51 1.76 -11.31
CA THR A 156 -10.24 3.19 -11.26
C THR A 156 -11.34 3.88 -10.45
N ASN A 157 -10.96 4.51 -9.33
CA ASN A 157 -11.86 5.31 -8.52
C ASN A 157 -12.09 6.66 -9.21
N THR A 158 -13.32 6.96 -9.59
CA THR A 158 -13.71 8.17 -10.30
C THR A 158 -14.35 9.22 -9.38
N SER A 159 -14.63 8.85 -8.12
CA SER A 159 -15.34 9.70 -7.14
C SER A 159 -14.49 10.11 -5.95
N GLY A 160 -13.25 9.59 -5.85
CA GLY A 160 -12.38 9.85 -4.71
C GLY A 160 -10.99 9.29 -4.90
N MET A 161 -10.29 9.02 -3.80
CA MET A 161 -8.93 8.46 -3.81
C MET A 161 -8.78 7.36 -2.76
N TRP A 162 -7.90 6.42 -3.01
CA TRP A 162 -7.45 5.42 -2.06
C TRP A 162 -6.10 5.83 -1.47
N LEU A 163 -6.05 5.93 -0.16
CA LEU A 163 -4.84 6.38 0.54
C LEU A 163 -3.77 5.28 0.71
N GLY A 164 -4.07 4.05 0.31
CA GLY A 164 -3.18 2.89 0.35
C GLY A 164 -3.91 1.66 -0.19
N ALA A 165 -3.18 0.59 -0.55
CA ALA A 165 -3.75 -0.62 -1.13
C ALA A 165 -4.84 -1.26 -0.24
N ALA A 166 -4.69 -1.23 1.07
CA ALA A 166 -5.68 -1.74 2.02
C ALA A 166 -7.02 -0.99 2.01
N ASN A 167 -7.04 0.23 1.44
CA ASN A 167 -8.24 1.06 1.32
C ASN A 167 -8.99 0.85 -0.01
N VAL A 168 -8.45 0.09 -0.95
CA VAL A 168 -9.10 -0.18 -2.25
C VAL A 168 -10.37 -1.01 -2.07
N LEU A 169 -10.34 -1.99 -1.16
CA LEU A 169 -11.45 -2.88 -0.88
C LEU A 169 -12.00 -2.69 0.52
N ALA A 170 -13.33 -2.61 0.64
CA ALA A 170 -14.07 -2.57 1.88
C ALA A 170 -14.66 -3.96 2.20
N PHE A 171 -15.15 -4.14 3.41
CA PHE A 171 -15.95 -5.32 3.76
C PHE A 171 -17.36 -5.19 3.18
N ASN A 172 -17.91 -6.29 2.70
CA ASN A 172 -19.33 -6.40 2.38
C ASN A 172 -20.18 -6.58 3.67
N GLY A 173 -21.47 -6.75 3.54
CA GLY A 173 -22.39 -6.91 4.68
C GLY A 173 -22.16 -8.18 5.52
N GLN A 174 -21.36 -9.13 5.04
CA GLN A 174 -20.99 -10.37 5.74
C GLN A 174 -19.50 -10.41 6.15
N ASN A 175 -18.81 -9.26 6.14
CA ASN A 175 -17.40 -9.08 6.50
C ASN A 175 -16.39 -9.78 5.56
N TRP A 176 -16.68 -9.84 4.26
CA TRP A 176 -15.75 -10.33 3.25
C TRP A 176 -15.34 -9.20 2.31
N LYS A 177 -14.07 -9.17 1.94
CA LYS A 177 -13.54 -8.21 0.94
C LYS A 177 -13.50 -8.79 -0.45
N VAL A 178 -13.22 -10.09 -0.55
CA VAL A 178 -13.01 -10.82 -1.80
C VAL A 178 -13.62 -12.21 -1.71
N ALA A 179 -14.12 -12.73 -2.85
CA ALA A 179 -14.56 -14.11 -3.00
C ALA A 179 -14.23 -14.62 -4.39
N ALA A 180 -14.27 -15.94 -4.58
CA ALA A 180 -14.08 -16.58 -5.88
C ALA A 180 -14.86 -17.87 -5.97
N HIS A 181 -15.40 -18.18 -7.17
CA HIS A 181 -15.93 -19.48 -7.52
C HIS A 181 -14.77 -20.38 -7.96
N ILE A 182 -14.52 -21.44 -7.24
CA ILE A 182 -13.37 -22.33 -7.44
C ILE A 182 -13.80 -23.74 -7.78
N GLN A 183 -12.94 -24.46 -8.50
CA GLN A 183 -13.08 -25.87 -8.85
C GLN A 183 -11.82 -26.63 -8.46
N ILE A 184 -11.97 -27.83 -7.96
CA ILE A 184 -10.88 -28.81 -7.79
C ILE A 184 -10.79 -29.78 -8.96
N ALA A 185 -9.68 -30.52 -9.06
CA ALA A 185 -9.42 -31.44 -10.16
C ALA A 185 -10.50 -32.53 -10.36
N THR A 186 -11.27 -32.86 -9.33
CA THR A 186 -12.39 -33.81 -9.42
C THR A 186 -13.65 -33.25 -10.06
N GLY A 187 -13.67 -31.95 -10.38
CA GLY A 187 -14.83 -31.28 -10.97
C GLY A 187 -15.79 -30.67 -9.94
N LEU A 188 -15.61 -30.93 -8.63
CA LEU A 188 -16.41 -30.26 -7.60
C LEU A 188 -16.12 -28.76 -7.60
N THR A 189 -17.16 -27.94 -7.50
CA THR A 189 -17.08 -26.49 -7.44
C THR A 189 -17.73 -25.95 -6.17
N GLY A 190 -17.32 -24.76 -5.78
CA GLY A 190 -17.93 -23.98 -4.70
C GLY A 190 -17.25 -22.64 -4.56
N PHE A 191 -17.61 -21.87 -3.56
CA PHE A 191 -17.07 -20.53 -3.35
C PHE A 191 -16.07 -20.52 -2.21
N ALA A 192 -15.03 -19.69 -2.36
CA ALA A 192 -14.07 -19.40 -1.31
C ALA A 192 -13.94 -17.90 -1.13
N ALA A 193 -13.79 -17.44 0.11
CA ALA A 193 -13.63 -16.04 0.43
C ALA A 193 -12.35 -15.76 1.23
N GLY A 194 -11.88 -14.56 1.07
CA GLY A 194 -10.72 -14.04 1.81
C GLY A 194 -11.12 -13.20 2.99
N PRO A 195 -10.21 -13.10 3.98
CA PRO A 195 -10.58 -12.77 5.33
C PRO A 195 -11.15 -11.39 5.46
N SER A 196 -11.98 -11.40 6.35
CA SER A 196 -12.12 -10.47 7.44
C SER A 196 -10.76 -10.10 8.05
N GLY A 197 -10.11 -9.05 7.50
CA GLY A 197 -9.21 -8.25 8.29
C GLY A 197 -7.85 -8.78 8.69
N GLY A 198 -7.08 -9.28 7.76
CA GLY A 198 -5.65 -9.53 7.99
C GLY A 198 -4.77 -8.85 6.93
N SER A 199 -4.80 -7.54 6.81
CA SER A 199 -3.68 -6.87 6.15
C SER A 199 -2.47 -7.04 7.07
N VAL A 200 -1.52 -7.88 6.70
CA VAL A 200 -0.20 -7.85 7.32
C VAL A 200 0.41 -6.51 6.88
N PRO A 201 0.70 -5.58 7.79
CA PRO A 201 1.44 -4.39 7.43
C PRO A 201 2.74 -4.87 6.79
N ASP A 202 3.06 -4.32 5.63
CA ASP A 202 4.36 -4.52 5.01
C ASP A 202 5.45 -4.25 6.07
N GLY A 203 6.20 -5.29 6.43
CA GLY A 203 7.23 -5.21 7.48
C GLY A 203 8.31 -4.17 7.20
N GLY A 204 8.40 -3.65 5.96
CA GLY A 204 9.32 -2.59 5.57
C GLY A 204 9.16 -1.31 6.38
N THR A 205 7.93 -0.89 6.67
CA THR A 205 7.68 0.34 7.45
C THR A 205 8.11 0.17 8.91
N THR A 206 7.88 -1.00 9.49
CA THR A 206 8.26 -1.29 10.87
C THR A 206 9.79 -1.35 11.02
N VAL A 207 10.48 -1.96 10.06
CA VAL A 207 11.95 -2.02 10.04
C VAL A 207 12.57 -0.63 9.84
N MET A 208 12.01 0.20 8.96
CA MET A 208 12.45 1.59 8.78
C MET A 208 12.26 2.43 10.05
N LEU A 209 11.11 2.30 10.69
CA LEU A 209 10.82 3.05 11.94
C LEU A 209 11.75 2.61 13.08
N LEU A 210 11.98 1.29 13.21
CA LEU A 210 12.92 0.74 14.18
C LEU A 210 14.36 1.20 13.89
N GLY A 211 14.78 1.18 12.62
CA GLY A 211 16.09 1.69 12.19
C GLY A 211 16.29 3.17 12.48
N ALA A 212 15.28 4.00 12.22
CA ALA A 212 15.29 5.42 12.53
C ALA A 212 15.35 5.68 14.03
N ALA A 213 14.58 4.94 14.83
CA ALA A 213 14.58 5.05 16.28
C ALA A 213 15.95 4.69 16.90
N LEU A 214 16.53 3.57 16.45
CA LEU A 214 17.85 3.13 16.90
C LEU A 214 18.97 4.08 16.46
N GLY A 215 18.88 4.65 15.26
CA GLY A 215 19.80 5.66 14.76
C GLY A 215 19.74 6.95 15.58
N ALA A 216 18.53 7.42 15.93
CA ALA A 216 18.33 8.59 16.78
C ALA A 216 18.89 8.36 18.19
N LEU A 217 18.68 7.17 18.76
CA LEU A 217 19.21 6.81 20.09
C LEU A 217 20.74 6.75 20.09
N GLY A 218 21.35 6.22 19.01
CA GLY A 218 22.80 6.18 18.82
C GLY A 218 23.42 7.58 18.76
N MET A 219 22.79 8.49 18.04
CA MET A 219 23.21 9.90 17.96
C MET A 219 23.06 10.62 19.31
N ALA A 220 21.93 10.46 20.00
CA ALA A 220 21.71 11.06 21.32
C ALA A 220 22.76 10.61 22.33
N ARG A 221 23.12 9.31 22.35
CA ARG A 221 24.18 8.79 23.23
C ARG A 221 25.56 9.39 22.96
N ARG A 222 25.87 9.67 21.69
CA ARG A 222 27.14 10.32 21.32
C ARG A 222 27.22 11.75 21.83
N PHE A 223 26.12 12.52 21.75
CA PHE A 223 26.06 13.89 22.24
C PHE A 223 26.07 14.01 23.77
N LEU A 224 25.57 13.01 24.50
CA LEU A 224 25.55 13.03 25.97
C LEU A 224 26.92 12.63 26.58
N ARG A 225 27.83 12.03 25.79
CA ARG A 225 29.15 11.60 26.25
C ARG A 225 30.28 12.57 25.87
N SER A 226 30.02 13.60 25.09
CA SER A 226 30.93 14.71 24.75
C SER A 226 30.63 15.94 25.61
#